data_3ec97e37b4997940ded2503010c119a4
#
_entry.id   3ec97e37b4997940ded2503010c119a4
#
_cell.length_a   1.000
_cell.length_b   1.000
_cell.length_c   1.000
_cell.angle_alpha   90.00
_cell.angle_beta   90.00
_cell.angle_gamma   90.00
#
_symmetry.space_group_name_H-M   'P 1'
#
loop_
_entity.id
_entity.type
_entity.pdbx_description
1 polymer ?
#
loop_
_entity_poly.entity_id
_entity_poly.type
_entity_poly.pdbx_seq_one_letter_code
_entity_poly.pdbx_strand_id
1 'polypeptide(L)'
;MAIKKYKPTTPGRRGMTVTDYSVLSKVAPERSLLEPNKKHAGRNNTGKITVRHHGGGNRTKYRVIDFKRNKFGVPATVKTLEYDPNRSAFIALVEYEDGAKSYILAPDGLKVGDKVMAGPTADIKPGNALPLANIPVGTVIHNIELYPGKGGQLVRSAGVMAQLMAKENGYALVRLPSGEMRNIPVNCIATIGVVSNLDHENVNLGKAGRKRHMGVRPGSRGSVMNPCDHPHGGGEGRAPVGHDSPRTPWGKPAMGLKTRKHHARSNKFIVKRANG
;
A
#
# COMPACT_ATOMS: atom_id res chain seq x y z
N MET A 1 -5.73 -17.25 0.47
CA MET A 1 -5.25 -17.43 1.87
C MET A 1 -6.45 -17.41 2.78
N ALA A 2 -6.46 -18.19 3.86
CA ALA A 2 -7.62 -18.27 4.73
C ALA A 2 -7.57 -17.19 5.81
N ILE A 3 -8.72 -16.57 6.10
CA ILE A 3 -8.90 -15.67 7.24
C ILE A 3 -9.20 -16.52 8.49
N LYS A 4 -8.45 -16.31 9.55
CA LYS A 4 -8.69 -16.93 10.85
C LYS A 4 -9.75 -16.15 11.64
N LYS A 5 -10.80 -16.83 12.10
CA LYS A 5 -11.82 -16.27 13.00
C LYS A 5 -11.45 -16.56 14.46
N TYR A 6 -11.71 -15.60 15.34
CA TYR A 6 -11.57 -15.82 16.78
C TYR A 6 -12.83 -16.47 17.38
N LYS A 7 -12.68 -17.24 18.46
CA LYS A 7 -13.81 -17.73 19.26
C LYS A 7 -14.56 -16.53 19.87
N PRO A 8 -15.89 -16.52 19.88
CA PRO A 8 -16.72 -15.41 20.35
C PRO A 8 -16.80 -15.32 21.87
N THR A 9 -15.66 -15.22 22.55
CA THR A 9 -15.57 -15.18 24.01
C THR A 9 -15.95 -13.83 24.62
N THR A 10 -15.90 -12.75 23.84
CA THR A 10 -16.28 -11.38 24.25
C THR A 10 -16.94 -10.65 23.08
N PRO A 11 -17.73 -9.57 23.32
CA PRO A 11 -18.33 -8.79 22.24
C PRO A 11 -17.33 -8.32 21.18
N GLY A 12 -16.14 -7.87 21.60
CA GLY A 12 -15.10 -7.43 20.68
C GLY A 12 -14.44 -8.56 19.86
N ARG A 13 -14.50 -9.82 20.36
CA ARG A 13 -13.96 -10.99 19.64
C ARG A 13 -14.97 -11.68 18.75
N ARG A 14 -16.25 -11.46 18.95
CA ARG A 14 -17.31 -12.12 18.18
C ARG A 14 -17.17 -12.00 16.67
N GLY A 15 -16.89 -10.81 16.17
CA GLY A 15 -16.68 -10.55 14.73
C GLY A 15 -15.21 -10.38 14.32
N MET A 16 -14.26 -10.63 15.25
CA MET A 16 -12.84 -10.37 15.00
C MET A 16 -12.25 -11.45 14.12
N THR A 17 -11.50 -11.02 13.13
CA THR A 17 -10.71 -11.90 12.24
C THR A 17 -9.25 -11.44 12.16
N VAL A 18 -8.40 -12.30 11.66
CA VAL A 18 -6.98 -12.02 11.42
C VAL A 18 -6.52 -12.78 10.18
N THR A 19 -5.55 -12.24 9.47
CA THR A 19 -4.86 -12.95 8.38
C THR A 19 -4.22 -14.22 8.91
N ASP A 20 -4.31 -15.33 8.16
CA ASP A 20 -3.55 -16.53 8.48
C ASP A 20 -2.10 -16.35 8.03
N TYR A 21 -1.19 -16.44 8.98
CA TYR A 21 0.25 -16.32 8.76
C TYR A 21 0.94 -17.68 8.63
N SER A 22 0.19 -18.78 8.46
CA SER A 22 0.75 -20.14 8.36
C SER A 22 1.69 -20.35 7.18
N VAL A 23 1.49 -19.59 6.10
CA VAL A 23 2.32 -19.62 4.90
C VAL A 23 3.66 -18.88 5.07
N LEU A 24 3.83 -18.11 6.13
CA LEU A 24 5.03 -17.34 6.38
C LEU A 24 6.08 -18.13 7.15
N SER A 25 7.34 -17.87 6.83
CA SER A 25 8.48 -18.44 7.53
C SER A 25 8.58 -17.89 8.95
N LYS A 26 8.76 -18.77 9.95
CA LYS A 26 8.89 -18.38 11.36
C LYS A 26 10.36 -18.02 11.68
N VAL A 27 10.85 -16.94 11.07
CA VAL A 27 12.24 -16.48 11.22
C VAL A 27 12.29 -15.03 11.69
N ALA A 28 13.41 -14.66 12.29
CA ALA A 28 13.70 -13.26 12.61
C ALA A 28 14.07 -12.50 11.31
N PRO A 29 13.72 -11.24 11.18
CA PRO A 29 14.07 -10.45 9.99
C PRO A 29 15.58 -10.23 9.90
N GLU A 30 16.09 -10.11 8.67
CA GLU A 30 17.51 -9.85 8.39
C GLU A 30 17.93 -8.50 8.98
N ARG A 31 18.92 -8.53 9.89
CA ARG A 31 19.32 -7.34 10.68
C ARG A 31 19.92 -6.23 9.83
N SER A 32 20.69 -6.58 8.80
CA SER A 32 21.34 -5.64 7.88
C SER A 32 20.34 -4.80 7.08
N LEU A 33 19.11 -5.30 6.90
CA LEU A 33 18.03 -4.65 6.16
C LEU A 33 16.99 -3.97 7.07
N LEU A 34 17.31 -3.73 8.34
CA LEU A 34 16.43 -3.09 9.30
C LEU A 34 16.88 -1.68 9.66
N GLU A 35 15.98 -0.71 9.55
CA GLU A 35 16.19 0.66 9.96
C GLU A 35 15.26 1.09 11.10
N PRO A 36 15.66 2.05 11.95
CA PRO A 36 14.79 2.63 12.95
C PRO A 36 13.60 3.34 12.29
N ASN A 37 12.38 3.03 12.73
CA ASN A 37 11.16 3.69 12.28
C ASN A 37 10.71 4.75 13.30
N LYS A 38 11.24 5.97 13.17
CA LYS A 38 10.86 7.10 14.02
C LYS A 38 9.45 7.58 13.68
N LYS A 39 8.57 7.66 14.68
CA LYS A 39 7.18 8.11 14.52
C LYS A 39 7.05 9.59 14.85
N HIS A 40 6.57 10.38 13.92
CA HIS A 40 6.35 11.83 14.11
C HIS A 40 4.93 12.17 14.60
N ALA A 41 4.04 11.17 14.76
CA ALA A 41 2.67 11.37 15.27
C ALA A 41 1.88 12.47 14.52
N GLY A 42 2.06 12.59 13.22
CA GLY A 42 1.38 13.59 12.38
C GLY A 42 1.89 15.02 12.55
N ARG A 43 3.05 15.21 13.16
CA ARG A 43 3.67 16.52 13.35
C ARG A 43 4.59 16.88 12.20
N ASN A 44 4.62 18.18 11.86
CA ASN A 44 5.54 18.74 10.87
C ASN A 44 6.91 19.08 11.50
N ASN A 45 7.80 19.72 10.73
CA ASN A 45 9.12 20.16 11.18
C ASN A 45 9.08 21.20 12.32
N THR A 46 7.99 21.97 12.45
CA THR A 46 7.78 22.94 13.55
C THR A 46 7.09 22.33 14.77
N GLY A 47 6.85 21.02 14.80
CA GLY A 47 6.19 20.30 15.89
C GLY A 47 4.66 20.44 15.92
N LYS A 48 4.05 21.18 15.00
CA LYS A 48 2.59 21.34 14.91
C LYS A 48 1.95 20.12 14.25
N ILE A 49 0.78 19.69 14.75
CA ILE A 49 0.01 18.59 14.18
C ILE A 49 -0.64 19.06 12.87
N THR A 50 -0.18 18.51 11.73
CA THR A 50 -0.74 18.76 10.40
C THR A 50 -1.61 17.62 9.92
N VAL A 51 -1.38 16.40 10.42
CA VAL A 51 -2.19 15.21 10.16
C VAL A 51 -2.72 14.69 11.48
N ARG A 52 -4.03 14.84 11.71
CA ARG A 52 -4.68 14.42 12.97
C ARG A 52 -4.82 12.90 13.03
N HIS A 53 -5.11 12.41 14.23
CA HIS A 53 -5.43 11.02 14.52
C HIS A 53 -4.28 10.02 14.30
N HIS A 54 -3.03 10.48 14.29
CA HIS A 54 -1.83 9.66 14.27
C HIS A 54 -1.10 9.72 15.61
N GLY A 55 -0.52 8.60 16.02
CA GLY A 55 0.34 8.52 17.19
C GLY A 55 0.12 7.27 18.05
N GLY A 56 1.05 7.01 18.93
CA GLY A 56 1.11 5.76 19.69
C GLY A 56 1.37 4.54 18.78
N GLY A 57 0.77 3.42 19.14
CA GLY A 57 0.96 2.15 18.42
C GLY A 57 2.26 1.43 18.78
N ASN A 58 2.38 0.21 18.30
CA ASN A 58 3.54 -0.64 18.56
C ASN A 58 4.80 -0.05 17.94
N ARG A 59 5.93 -0.23 18.62
CA ARG A 59 7.25 0.07 18.04
C ARG A 59 7.54 -0.92 16.92
N THR A 60 7.95 -0.41 15.77
CA THR A 60 8.28 -1.21 14.58
C THR A 60 9.62 -0.76 14.03
N LYS A 61 10.38 -1.70 13.44
CA LYS A 61 11.54 -1.38 12.59
C LYS A 61 11.09 -1.38 11.14
N TYR A 62 11.67 -0.49 10.34
CA TYR A 62 11.43 -0.46 8.89
C TYR A 62 12.28 -1.53 8.22
N ARG A 63 11.69 -2.29 7.28
CA ARG A 63 12.42 -3.18 6.38
C ARG A 63 12.73 -2.44 5.10
N VAL A 64 14.00 -2.38 4.75
CA VAL A 64 14.45 -1.79 3.49
C VAL A 64 14.04 -2.72 2.35
N ILE A 65 13.11 -2.26 1.53
CA ILE A 65 12.60 -3.03 0.39
C ILE A 65 13.27 -2.52 -0.89
N ASP A 66 13.73 -3.43 -1.72
CA ASP A 66 14.21 -3.11 -3.06
C ASP A 66 13.04 -2.88 -4.01
N PHE A 67 12.61 -1.63 -4.12
CA PHE A 67 11.61 -1.21 -5.09
C PHE A 67 12.17 -0.95 -6.48
N LYS A 68 13.51 -0.86 -6.60
CA LYS A 68 14.16 -0.55 -7.88
C LYS A 68 14.42 -1.79 -8.71
N ARG A 69 14.73 -2.91 -8.05
CA ARG A 69 15.06 -4.16 -8.75
C ARG A 69 16.10 -3.96 -9.85
N ASN A 70 17.14 -3.16 -9.56
CA ASN A 70 18.16 -2.74 -10.54
C ASN A 70 19.31 -3.73 -10.72
N LYS A 71 19.33 -4.87 -10.04
CA LYS A 71 20.30 -5.94 -10.19
C LYS A 71 19.86 -6.85 -11.35
N PHE A 72 20.15 -6.40 -12.58
CA PHE A 72 19.70 -7.07 -13.80
C PHE A 72 20.52 -8.30 -14.13
N GLY A 73 19.86 -9.35 -14.66
CA GLY A 73 20.48 -10.55 -15.16
C GLY A 73 21.01 -11.51 -14.08
N VAL A 74 20.96 -11.13 -12.80
CA VAL A 74 21.39 -11.98 -11.69
C VAL A 74 20.19 -12.66 -11.07
N PRO A 75 20.11 -13.99 -11.10
CA PRO A 75 19.04 -14.72 -10.43
C PRO A 75 19.19 -14.64 -8.92
N ALA A 76 18.07 -14.58 -8.23
CA ALA A 76 18.00 -14.59 -6.78
C ALA A 76 17.04 -15.69 -6.31
N THR A 77 17.39 -16.39 -5.24
CA THR A 77 16.56 -17.45 -4.65
C THR A 77 15.77 -16.90 -3.46
N VAL A 78 14.48 -17.19 -3.41
CA VAL A 78 13.63 -16.84 -2.27
C VAL A 78 14.00 -17.70 -1.07
N LYS A 79 14.52 -17.09 -0.01
CA LYS A 79 14.90 -17.79 1.24
C LYS A 79 13.77 -17.88 2.23
N THR A 80 13.03 -16.77 2.43
CA THR A 80 11.93 -16.70 3.39
C THR A 80 10.79 -15.82 2.88
N LEU A 81 9.58 -16.12 3.34
CA LEU A 81 8.42 -15.23 3.22
C LEU A 81 8.11 -14.67 4.59
N GLU A 82 8.04 -13.35 4.74
CA GLU A 82 7.97 -12.70 6.03
C GLU A 82 6.80 -11.70 6.14
N TYR A 83 6.35 -11.48 7.38
CA TYR A 83 5.45 -10.41 7.74
C TYR A 83 6.19 -9.09 7.89
N ASP A 84 5.68 -8.01 7.30
CA ASP A 84 6.17 -6.65 7.53
C ASP A 84 5.12 -5.81 8.24
N PRO A 85 5.39 -5.27 9.45
CA PRO A 85 4.44 -4.41 10.18
C PRO A 85 4.23 -3.02 9.55
N ASN A 86 5.03 -2.65 8.54
CA ASN A 86 4.96 -1.33 7.90
C ASN A 86 4.11 -1.31 6.63
N ARG A 87 3.68 -2.49 6.16
CA ARG A 87 2.84 -2.63 4.96
C ARG A 87 1.83 -3.76 5.09
N SER A 88 0.82 -3.73 4.25
CA SER A 88 -0.22 -4.76 4.21
C SER A 88 0.22 -6.02 3.46
N ALA A 89 1.10 -5.89 2.46
CA ALA A 89 1.67 -6.98 1.68
C ALA A 89 2.71 -7.78 2.48
N PHE A 90 2.86 -9.07 2.16
CA PHE A 90 4.01 -9.84 2.63
C PHE A 90 5.26 -9.49 1.83
N ILE A 91 6.41 -9.77 2.41
CA ILE A 91 7.71 -9.56 1.79
C ILE A 91 8.46 -10.89 1.66
N ALA A 92 9.35 -10.98 0.69
CA ALA A 92 10.24 -12.11 0.49
C ALA A 92 11.70 -11.66 0.68
N LEU A 93 12.45 -12.37 1.49
CA LEU A 93 13.91 -12.24 1.52
C LEU A 93 14.46 -13.06 0.37
N VAL A 94 15.18 -12.40 -0.52
CA VAL A 94 15.87 -13.04 -1.64
C VAL A 94 17.37 -12.93 -1.45
N GLU A 95 18.07 -13.97 -1.84
CA GLU A 95 19.53 -14.04 -1.86
C GLU A 95 20.00 -14.25 -3.29
N TYR A 96 20.81 -13.33 -3.76
CA TYR A 96 21.42 -13.36 -5.09
C TYR A 96 22.61 -14.35 -5.11
N GLU A 97 23.00 -14.81 -6.29
CA GLU A 97 24.14 -15.74 -6.46
C GLU A 97 25.46 -15.18 -5.90
N ASP A 98 25.62 -13.86 -5.84
CA ASP A 98 26.75 -13.18 -5.22
C ASP A 98 26.67 -13.07 -3.68
N GLY A 99 25.67 -13.71 -3.04
CA GLY A 99 25.46 -13.67 -1.59
C GLY A 99 24.75 -12.40 -1.08
N ALA A 100 24.48 -11.41 -1.93
CA ALA A 100 23.76 -10.22 -1.50
C ALA A 100 22.31 -10.55 -1.18
N LYS A 101 21.79 -10.01 -0.07
CA LYS A 101 20.40 -10.20 0.35
C LYS A 101 19.59 -8.94 0.14
N SER A 102 18.33 -9.06 -0.27
CA SER A 102 17.39 -7.96 -0.27
C SER A 102 15.96 -8.41 -0.02
N TYR A 103 15.13 -7.49 0.47
CA TYR A 103 13.69 -7.71 0.56
C TYR A 103 13.00 -7.22 -0.70
N ILE A 104 12.06 -8.02 -1.19
CA ILE A 104 11.15 -7.64 -2.28
C ILE A 104 9.69 -7.78 -1.81
N LEU A 105 8.75 -7.15 -2.52
CA LEU A 105 7.34 -7.46 -2.33
C LEU A 105 7.09 -8.90 -2.79
N ALA A 106 6.45 -9.72 -1.95
CA ALA A 106 6.09 -11.06 -2.33
C ALA A 106 4.82 -11.03 -3.21
N PRO A 107 4.85 -11.52 -4.46
CA PRO A 107 3.64 -11.77 -5.22
C PRO A 107 2.87 -12.97 -4.66
N ASP A 108 1.61 -13.07 -5.01
CA ASP A 108 0.80 -14.23 -4.69
C ASP A 108 1.33 -15.47 -5.39
N GLY A 109 1.32 -16.61 -4.70
CA GLY A 109 1.83 -17.89 -5.22
C GLY A 109 3.34 -18.09 -5.12
N LEU A 110 4.14 -17.08 -4.74
CA LEU A 110 5.58 -17.22 -4.56
C LEU A 110 5.89 -18.14 -3.37
N LYS A 111 6.84 -19.07 -3.55
CA LYS A 111 7.26 -20.05 -2.54
C LYS A 111 8.73 -19.89 -2.17
N VAL A 112 9.08 -20.41 -1.01
CA VAL A 112 10.49 -20.54 -0.60
C VAL A 112 11.19 -21.53 -1.55
N GLY A 113 12.37 -21.15 -2.05
CA GLY A 113 13.14 -21.88 -3.04
C GLY A 113 12.91 -21.43 -4.49
N ASP A 114 11.88 -20.66 -4.77
CA ASP A 114 11.65 -20.13 -6.11
C ASP A 114 12.79 -19.18 -6.52
N LYS A 115 13.10 -19.17 -7.81
CA LYS A 115 14.07 -18.23 -8.39
C LYS A 115 13.34 -17.03 -8.99
N VAL A 116 13.83 -15.84 -8.70
CA VAL A 116 13.33 -14.57 -9.26
C VAL A 116 14.48 -13.78 -9.87
N MET A 117 14.19 -13.10 -10.98
CA MET A 117 15.19 -12.32 -11.72
C MET A 117 14.62 -10.96 -12.10
N ALA A 118 15.50 -10.00 -12.27
CA ALA A 118 15.16 -8.69 -12.82
C ALA A 118 15.93 -8.46 -14.11
N GLY A 119 15.32 -7.81 -15.09
CA GLY A 119 15.98 -7.42 -16.34
C GLY A 119 15.14 -7.66 -17.57
N PRO A 120 15.59 -7.19 -18.74
CA PRO A 120 14.84 -7.29 -19.99
C PRO A 120 14.69 -8.72 -20.50
N THR A 121 15.57 -9.64 -20.10
CA THR A 121 15.60 -11.06 -20.50
C THR A 121 14.94 -12.00 -19.51
N ALA A 122 14.37 -11.46 -18.40
CA ALA A 122 13.71 -12.27 -17.38
C ALA A 122 12.45 -12.93 -17.95
N ASP A 123 12.18 -14.16 -17.54
CA ASP A 123 10.94 -14.89 -17.87
C ASP A 123 9.70 -14.16 -17.32
N ILE A 124 8.55 -14.40 -17.97
CA ILE A 124 7.26 -13.88 -17.53
C ILE A 124 6.68 -14.80 -16.44
N LYS A 125 7.31 -14.74 -15.25
CA LYS A 125 6.92 -15.50 -14.06
C LYS A 125 6.62 -14.56 -12.88
N PRO A 126 5.69 -14.89 -11.97
CA PRO A 126 5.42 -14.09 -10.78
C PRO A 126 6.69 -13.81 -9.98
N GLY A 127 6.92 -12.53 -9.64
CA GLY A 127 8.12 -12.09 -8.91
C GLY A 127 9.26 -11.57 -9.77
N ASN A 128 9.28 -11.87 -11.06
CA ASN A 128 10.25 -11.31 -12.00
C ASN A 128 9.90 -9.85 -12.33
N ALA A 129 10.93 -9.03 -12.47
CA ALA A 129 10.78 -7.60 -12.76
C ALA A 129 11.38 -7.28 -14.14
N LEU A 130 10.56 -6.68 -15.02
CA LEU A 130 10.93 -6.37 -16.39
C LEU A 130 10.55 -4.93 -16.74
N PRO A 131 11.23 -4.31 -17.72
CA PRO A 131 10.72 -3.12 -18.39
C PRO A 131 9.34 -3.41 -19.02
N LEU A 132 8.43 -2.43 -18.97
CA LEU A 132 7.09 -2.57 -19.55
C LEU A 132 7.12 -2.90 -21.05
N ALA A 133 8.19 -2.47 -21.76
CA ALA A 133 8.41 -2.83 -23.15
C ALA A 133 8.40 -4.35 -23.38
N ASN A 134 8.98 -5.12 -22.45
CA ASN A 134 9.20 -6.57 -22.59
C ASN A 134 8.07 -7.41 -22.00
N ILE A 135 7.09 -6.81 -21.31
CA ILE A 135 5.96 -7.52 -20.72
C ILE A 135 4.83 -7.62 -21.76
N PRO A 136 4.26 -8.80 -22.06
CA PRO A 136 3.13 -8.94 -22.98
C PRO A 136 1.89 -8.13 -22.53
N VAL A 137 1.13 -7.64 -23.50
CA VAL A 137 -0.18 -7.03 -23.26
C VAL A 137 -1.12 -8.06 -22.62
N GLY A 138 -1.99 -7.57 -21.71
CA GLY A 138 -2.89 -8.43 -20.93
C GLY A 138 -2.29 -8.95 -19.61
N THR A 139 -0.96 -8.88 -19.44
CA THR A 139 -0.28 -9.38 -18.25
C THR A 139 -0.65 -8.57 -17.01
N VAL A 140 -0.82 -9.28 -15.90
CA VAL A 140 -1.04 -8.69 -14.56
C VAL A 140 0.31 -8.33 -13.92
N ILE A 141 0.41 -7.10 -13.46
CA ILE A 141 1.65 -6.51 -12.92
C ILE A 141 1.43 -5.76 -11.62
N HIS A 142 2.48 -5.61 -10.84
CA HIS A 142 2.51 -4.82 -9.60
C HIS A 142 3.86 -4.09 -9.46
N ASN A 143 4.03 -3.31 -8.38
CA ASN A 143 5.27 -2.57 -8.10
C ASN A 143 5.78 -1.76 -9.30
N ILE A 144 4.92 -0.93 -9.87
CA ILE A 144 5.15 -0.25 -11.15
C ILE A 144 5.86 1.08 -10.91
N GLU A 145 6.91 1.35 -11.69
CA GLU A 145 7.55 2.65 -11.73
C GLU A 145 6.71 3.70 -12.47
N LEU A 146 6.85 4.95 -12.07
CA LEU A 146 6.31 6.11 -12.80
C LEU A 146 7.36 6.82 -13.67
N TYR A 147 8.61 6.73 -13.26
CA TYR A 147 9.78 7.29 -13.96
C TYR A 147 10.90 6.27 -13.92
N PRO A 148 11.62 6.04 -15.01
CA PRO A 148 12.69 5.06 -15.07
C PRO A 148 13.73 5.25 -13.96
N GLY A 149 14.12 4.17 -13.29
CA GLY A 149 15.14 4.15 -12.24
C GLY A 149 14.72 4.74 -10.88
N LYS A 150 13.50 5.24 -10.75
CA LYS A 150 13.00 5.79 -9.47
C LYS A 150 12.57 4.72 -8.48
N GLY A 151 12.29 3.52 -8.96
CA GLY A 151 11.71 2.42 -8.20
C GLY A 151 10.19 2.42 -8.23
N GLY A 152 9.60 1.27 -7.95
CA GLY A 152 8.15 1.06 -7.97
C GLY A 152 7.40 1.96 -7.01
N GLN A 153 6.38 2.65 -7.50
CA GLN A 153 5.56 3.60 -6.76
C GLN A 153 4.09 3.23 -6.71
N LEU A 154 3.59 2.54 -7.74
CA LEU A 154 2.20 2.15 -7.87
C LEU A 154 2.00 0.66 -7.57
N VAL A 155 0.79 0.28 -7.16
CA VAL A 155 0.36 -1.12 -7.00
C VAL A 155 1.28 -1.91 -6.07
N ARG A 156 1.35 -1.50 -4.78
CA ARG A 156 2.23 -2.11 -3.77
C ARG A 156 1.50 -2.64 -2.54
N SER A 157 0.21 -2.36 -2.41
CA SER A 157 -0.60 -2.82 -1.28
C SER A 157 -1.00 -4.29 -1.44
N ALA A 158 -1.42 -4.93 -0.35
CA ALA A 158 -1.90 -6.31 -0.36
C ALA A 158 -3.06 -6.51 -1.35
N GLY A 159 -3.02 -7.62 -2.09
CA GLY A 159 -4.10 -8.03 -2.98
C GLY A 159 -4.31 -7.18 -4.24
N VAL A 160 -3.54 -6.10 -4.42
CA VAL A 160 -3.74 -5.24 -5.59
C VAL A 160 -2.95 -5.74 -6.80
N MET A 161 -3.51 -5.43 -7.96
CA MET A 161 -2.90 -5.70 -9.27
C MET A 161 -3.24 -4.55 -10.23
N ALA A 162 -2.43 -4.40 -11.26
CA ALA A 162 -2.72 -3.59 -12.44
C ALA A 162 -2.60 -4.48 -13.69
N GLN A 163 -3.19 -4.06 -14.78
CA GLN A 163 -3.14 -4.77 -16.04
C GLN A 163 -2.52 -3.90 -17.12
N LEU A 164 -1.59 -4.45 -17.88
CA LEU A 164 -1.02 -3.83 -19.06
C LEU A 164 -2.00 -3.99 -20.23
N MET A 165 -2.56 -2.88 -20.71
CA MET A 165 -3.62 -2.89 -21.71
C MET A 165 -3.11 -2.73 -23.15
N ALA A 166 -2.14 -1.84 -23.37
CA ALA A 166 -1.59 -1.55 -24.68
C ALA A 166 -0.18 -0.92 -24.55
N LYS A 167 0.55 -0.87 -25.65
CA LYS A 167 1.85 -0.19 -25.78
C LYS A 167 1.86 0.60 -27.07
N GLU A 168 1.97 1.91 -26.98
CA GLU A 168 1.94 2.82 -28.12
C GLU A 168 2.81 4.05 -27.87
N ASN A 169 3.43 4.58 -28.90
CA ASN A 169 4.17 5.85 -28.87
C ASN A 169 5.18 5.98 -27.70
N GLY A 170 5.86 4.89 -27.33
CA GLY A 170 6.82 4.89 -26.22
C GLY A 170 6.19 4.87 -24.83
N TYR A 171 4.87 4.67 -24.74
CA TYR A 171 4.12 4.52 -23.49
C TYR A 171 3.38 3.20 -23.41
N ALA A 172 3.26 2.70 -22.21
CA ALA A 172 2.42 1.57 -21.84
C ALA A 172 1.13 2.09 -21.19
N LEU A 173 -0.03 1.71 -21.71
CA LEU A 173 -1.33 2.00 -21.13
C LEU A 173 -1.61 0.96 -20.04
N VAL A 174 -1.71 1.41 -18.80
CA VAL A 174 -1.93 0.54 -17.63
C VAL A 174 -3.23 0.88 -16.95
N ARG A 175 -4.06 -0.15 -16.72
CA ARG A 175 -5.27 -0.08 -15.90
C ARG A 175 -4.89 -0.30 -14.44
N LEU A 176 -5.04 0.71 -13.62
CA LEU A 176 -4.74 0.69 -12.17
C LEU A 176 -5.89 0.04 -11.36
N PRO A 177 -5.64 -0.37 -10.10
CA PRO A 177 -6.67 -0.95 -9.23
C PRO A 177 -7.89 -0.04 -9.01
N SER A 178 -7.71 1.28 -9.08
CA SER A 178 -8.79 2.26 -9.00
C SER A 178 -9.71 2.30 -10.23
N GLY A 179 -9.33 1.63 -11.33
CA GLY A 179 -9.97 1.75 -12.64
C GLY A 179 -9.40 2.87 -13.52
N GLU A 180 -8.51 3.71 -13.00
CA GLU A 180 -7.82 4.74 -13.79
C GLU A 180 -6.95 4.10 -14.86
N MET A 181 -7.06 4.58 -16.09
CA MET A 181 -6.17 4.21 -17.20
C MET A 181 -5.10 5.27 -17.38
N ARG A 182 -3.84 4.85 -17.28
CA ARG A 182 -2.71 5.77 -17.25
C ARG A 182 -1.59 5.33 -18.18
N ASN A 183 -1.01 6.29 -18.87
CA ASN A 183 0.20 6.12 -19.67
C ASN A 183 1.44 6.17 -18.78
N ILE A 184 2.33 5.19 -18.93
CA ILE A 184 3.60 5.07 -18.21
C ILE A 184 4.68 4.81 -19.25
N PRO A 185 5.86 5.47 -19.19
CA PRO A 185 6.94 5.21 -20.13
C PRO A 185 7.32 3.73 -20.19
N VAL A 186 7.51 3.17 -21.38
CA VAL A 186 7.80 1.73 -21.57
C VAL A 186 9.10 1.26 -20.93
N ASN A 187 10.04 2.18 -20.66
CA ASN A 187 11.31 1.89 -19.99
C ASN A 187 11.15 1.74 -18.46
N CYS A 188 9.99 2.05 -17.90
CA CYS A 188 9.69 1.84 -16.49
C CYS A 188 9.60 0.35 -16.17
N ILE A 189 10.10 -0.04 -15.01
CA ILE A 189 10.08 -1.43 -14.54
C ILE A 189 8.77 -1.72 -13.82
N ALA A 190 8.27 -2.93 -14.02
CA ALA A 190 7.17 -3.50 -13.25
C ALA A 190 7.47 -4.95 -12.88
N THR A 191 6.86 -5.44 -11.81
CA THR A 191 6.97 -6.83 -11.37
C THR A 191 5.72 -7.60 -11.79
N ILE A 192 5.89 -8.83 -12.28
CA ILE A 192 4.81 -9.68 -12.76
C ILE A 192 4.06 -10.31 -11.59
N GLY A 193 2.73 -10.39 -11.71
CA GLY A 193 1.83 -11.03 -10.75
C GLY A 193 1.03 -10.07 -9.90
N VAL A 194 0.23 -10.64 -9.01
CA VAL A 194 -0.61 -9.93 -8.01
C VAL A 194 0.16 -9.83 -6.70
N VAL A 195 -0.02 -8.77 -5.93
CA VAL A 195 0.60 -8.66 -4.59
C VAL A 195 -0.07 -9.64 -3.62
N SER A 196 0.72 -10.29 -2.80
CA SER A 196 0.26 -11.25 -1.78
C SER A 196 -0.74 -10.68 -0.76
N ASN A 197 -1.30 -11.57 0.09
CA ASN A 197 -2.25 -11.24 1.15
C ASN A 197 -3.59 -10.70 0.61
N LEU A 198 -4.19 -11.43 -0.35
CA LEU A 198 -5.40 -11.04 -1.07
C LEU A 198 -6.59 -10.70 -0.14
N ASP A 199 -6.73 -11.43 0.96
CA ASP A 199 -7.84 -11.26 1.91
C ASP A 199 -7.63 -10.15 2.95
N HIS A 200 -6.59 -9.31 2.78
CA HIS A 200 -6.28 -8.27 3.77
C HIS A 200 -7.43 -7.30 4.03
N GLU A 201 -8.18 -6.93 3.02
CA GLU A 201 -9.33 -6.02 3.15
C GLU A 201 -10.51 -6.64 3.90
N ASN A 202 -10.65 -7.97 3.87
CA ASN A 202 -11.71 -8.71 4.52
C ASN A 202 -11.48 -8.91 6.04
N VAL A 203 -10.34 -8.45 6.57
CA VAL A 203 -9.98 -8.58 7.97
C VAL A 203 -10.78 -7.60 8.83
N ASN A 204 -11.57 -8.13 9.76
CA ASN A 204 -12.29 -7.35 10.75
C ASN A 204 -11.47 -7.18 12.04
N LEU A 205 -11.13 -5.93 12.36
CA LEU A 205 -10.33 -5.62 13.56
C LEU A 205 -11.07 -5.90 14.88
N GLY A 206 -12.40 -5.83 14.90
CA GLY A 206 -13.27 -6.21 16.00
C GLY A 206 -13.29 -5.24 17.19
N LYS A 207 -12.18 -4.57 17.52
CA LYS A 207 -12.10 -3.64 18.67
C LYS A 207 -11.22 -2.43 18.41
N ALA A 208 -11.54 -1.31 19.06
CA ALA A 208 -10.80 -0.05 18.96
C ALA A 208 -9.34 -0.18 19.39
N GLY A 209 -9.04 -1.04 20.38
CA GLY A 209 -7.67 -1.28 20.83
C GLY A 209 -6.72 -1.77 19.72
N ARG A 210 -7.19 -2.59 18.76
CA ARG A 210 -6.35 -2.98 17.62
C ARG A 210 -5.97 -1.80 16.74
N LYS A 211 -6.91 -0.87 16.48
CA LYS A 211 -6.59 0.39 15.77
C LYS A 211 -5.57 1.23 16.54
N ARG A 212 -5.71 1.29 17.90
CA ARG A 212 -4.74 1.99 18.75
C ARG A 212 -3.34 1.41 18.63
N HIS A 213 -3.20 0.09 18.62
CA HIS A 213 -1.90 -0.58 18.41
C HIS A 213 -1.30 -0.33 17.04
N MET A 214 -2.12 -0.05 16.01
CA MET A 214 -1.68 0.36 14.68
C MET A 214 -1.26 1.84 14.60
N GLY A 215 -1.45 2.62 15.68
CA GLY A 215 -1.10 4.03 15.71
C GLY A 215 -2.23 4.99 15.31
N VAL A 216 -3.45 4.47 15.17
CA VAL A 216 -4.63 5.30 14.88
C VAL A 216 -5.25 5.78 16.20
N ARG A 217 -5.24 7.10 16.44
CA ARG A 217 -5.87 7.72 17.61
C ARG A 217 -7.37 7.91 17.39
N PRO A 218 -8.18 7.92 18.47
CA PRO A 218 -9.59 8.27 18.38
C PRO A 218 -9.80 9.68 17.79
N GLY A 219 -10.89 9.84 17.05
CA GLY A 219 -11.29 11.13 16.51
C GLY A 219 -12.62 11.59 17.13
N SER A 220 -12.69 12.87 17.50
CA SER A 220 -13.94 13.52 17.88
C SER A 220 -14.63 14.07 16.63
N ARG A 221 -15.94 13.88 16.53
CA ARG A 221 -16.75 14.46 15.47
C ARG A 221 -17.02 15.94 15.76
N GLY A 222 -17.21 16.75 14.70
CA GLY A 222 -17.42 18.20 14.82
C GLY A 222 -18.63 18.61 15.68
N SER A 223 -19.71 17.81 15.67
CA SER A 223 -20.94 18.07 16.44
C SER A 223 -20.79 17.96 17.97
N VAL A 224 -19.65 17.44 18.48
CA VAL A 224 -19.36 17.41 19.93
C VAL A 224 -18.27 18.41 20.34
N MET A 225 -17.92 19.31 19.44
CA MET A 225 -16.97 20.41 19.66
C MET A 225 -17.73 21.72 19.96
N ASN A 226 -17.00 22.73 20.40
CA ASN A 226 -17.53 24.07 20.54
C ASN A 226 -17.69 24.77 19.17
N PRO A 227 -18.59 25.78 19.03
CA PRO A 227 -18.76 26.53 17.79
C PRO A 227 -17.47 27.16 17.25
N CYS A 228 -16.53 27.54 18.13
CA CYS A 228 -15.23 28.10 17.75
C CYS A 228 -14.27 27.05 17.14
N ASP A 229 -14.45 25.75 17.44
CA ASP A 229 -13.56 24.68 17.01
C ASP A 229 -14.00 23.99 15.71
N HIS A 230 -15.31 24.01 15.44
CA HIS A 230 -15.86 23.37 14.27
C HIS A 230 -17.19 24.01 13.83
N PRO A 231 -17.45 24.15 12.52
CA PRO A 231 -18.74 24.67 12.02
C PRO A 231 -19.99 23.88 12.48
N HIS A 232 -19.84 22.61 12.85
CA HIS A 232 -20.91 21.78 13.40
C HIS A 232 -21.01 21.84 14.93
N GLY A 233 -20.20 22.64 15.58
CA GLY A 233 -20.14 22.73 17.04
C GLY A 233 -21.31 23.49 17.63
N GLY A 234 -21.56 23.27 18.92
CA GLY A 234 -22.62 23.91 19.69
C GLY A 234 -23.91 23.12 19.73
N GLY A 235 -24.92 23.68 20.42
CA GLY A 235 -26.23 23.10 20.63
C GLY A 235 -26.33 22.25 21.91
N GLU A 236 -27.55 21.87 22.27
CA GLU A 236 -27.89 21.03 23.41
C GLU A 236 -27.98 19.56 23.02
N GLY A 237 -27.45 18.68 23.86
CA GLY A 237 -27.56 17.22 23.70
C GLY A 237 -26.99 16.72 22.36
N ARG A 238 -27.81 15.97 21.62
CA ARG A 238 -27.42 15.44 20.29
C ARG A 238 -27.82 16.41 19.18
N ALA A 239 -27.04 17.50 19.04
CA ALA A 239 -27.30 18.51 18.01
C ALA A 239 -27.10 17.96 16.57
N PRO A 240 -27.90 18.45 15.59
CA PRO A 240 -27.73 18.16 14.18
C PRO A 240 -26.51 18.88 13.59
N VAL A 241 -26.16 18.60 12.34
CA VAL A 241 -25.06 19.24 11.62
C VAL A 241 -25.29 20.75 11.40
N GLY A 242 -26.56 21.19 11.27
CA GLY A 242 -26.93 22.60 11.11
C GLY A 242 -26.55 23.26 9.80
N HIS A 243 -26.18 22.48 8.77
CA HIS A 243 -25.80 22.94 7.43
C HIS A 243 -26.41 22.04 6.36
N ASP A 244 -26.56 22.54 5.14
CA ASP A 244 -27.08 21.77 3.98
C ASP A 244 -26.23 20.53 3.68
N SER A 245 -24.94 20.59 3.98
CA SER A 245 -24.01 19.46 3.83
C SER A 245 -22.93 19.48 4.93
N PRO A 246 -22.33 18.32 5.26
CA PRO A 246 -21.23 18.27 6.21
C PRO A 246 -20.07 19.17 5.80
N ARG A 247 -19.49 19.89 6.78
CA ARG A 247 -18.36 20.80 6.60
C ARG A 247 -17.09 20.23 7.24
N THR A 248 -15.95 20.60 6.68
CA THR A 248 -14.64 20.39 7.32
C THR A 248 -14.42 21.40 8.46
N PRO A 249 -13.45 21.22 9.36
CA PRO A 249 -13.11 22.21 10.37
C PRO A 249 -12.80 23.63 9.83
N TRP A 250 -12.43 23.71 8.56
CA TRP A 250 -12.15 24.98 7.85
C TRP A 250 -13.33 25.48 7.02
N GLY A 251 -14.54 24.95 7.22
CA GLY A 251 -15.76 25.41 6.58
C GLY A 251 -16.01 24.93 5.15
N LYS A 252 -15.09 24.20 4.53
CA LYS A 252 -15.28 23.64 3.18
C LYS A 252 -16.24 22.44 3.21
N PRO A 253 -17.01 22.18 2.13
CA PRO A 253 -17.80 20.96 2.02
C PRO A 253 -16.92 19.71 2.23
N ALA A 254 -17.35 18.80 3.11
CA ALA A 254 -16.59 17.60 3.42
C ALA A 254 -16.80 16.49 2.40
N MET A 255 -17.92 16.52 1.67
CA MET A 255 -18.32 15.54 0.66
C MET A 255 -18.54 16.22 -0.69
N GLY A 256 -18.27 15.50 -1.78
CA GLY A 256 -18.54 15.95 -3.15
C GLY A 256 -17.57 16.99 -3.71
N LEU A 257 -16.76 17.67 -2.91
CA LEU A 257 -15.83 18.68 -3.39
C LEU A 257 -14.64 18.04 -4.11
N LYS A 258 -14.49 18.33 -5.40
CA LYS A 258 -13.32 17.90 -6.20
C LYS A 258 -12.12 18.78 -5.84
N THR A 259 -11.15 18.22 -5.08
CA THR A 259 -9.97 18.97 -4.60
C THR A 259 -8.76 18.87 -5.52
N ARG A 260 -8.79 18.01 -6.55
CA ARG A 260 -7.70 17.90 -7.54
C ARG A 260 -7.60 19.20 -8.36
N LYS A 261 -6.40 19.74 -8.48
CA LYS A 261 -6.14 20.92 -9.32
C LYS A 261 -6.45 20.61 -10.80
N HIS A 262 -7.15 21.52 -11.50
CA HIS A 262 -7.48 21.35 -12.92
C HIS A 262 -6.24 21.19 -13.80
N HIS A 263 -5.18 21.97 -13.53
CA HIS A 263 -3.90 21.95 -14.27
C HIS A 263 -2.81 21.10 -13.57
N ALA A 264 -3.20 19.92 -13.00
CA ALA A 264 -2.21 19.01 -12.44
C ALA A 264 -1.31 18.45 -13.55
N ARG A 265 0.03 18.51 -13.36
CA ARG A 265 1.04 18.03 -14.34
C ARG A 265 0.82 16.58 -14.77
N SER A 266 0.25 15.76 -13.91
CA SER A 266 -0.05 14.35 -14.21
C SER A 266 -1.26 14.13 -15.10
N ASN A 267 -2.06 15.18 -15.42
CA ASN A 267 -3.27 15.02 -16.27
C ASN A 267 -2.92 14.52 -17.67
N LYS A 268 -1.76 14.91 -18.23
CA LYS A 268 -1.32 14.47 -19.56
C LYS A 268 -1.07 12.96 -19.67
N PHE A 269 -0.89 12.28 -18.54
CA PHE A 269 -0.67 10.84 -18.52
C PHE A 269 -1.95 10.03 -18.21
N ILE A 270 -3.05 10.68 -17.85
CA ILE A 270 -4.31 10.01 -17.49
C ILE A 270 -5.21 10.03 -18.73
N VAL A 271 -5.47 8.84 -19.27
CA VAL A 271 -6.37 8.65 -20.43
C VAL A 271 -7.81 8.60 -19.98
N LYS A 272 -8.10 7.82 -18.92
CA LYS A 272 -9.43 7.69 -18.33
C LYS A 272 -9.32 7.73 -16.81
N ARG A 273 -10.15 8.54 -16.15
CA ARG A 273 -10.24 8.56 -14.68
C ARG A 273 -11.10 7.41 -14.15
N ALA A 274 -10.94 7.05 -12.88
CA ALA A 274 -11.69 5.98 -12.22
C ALA A 274 -13.21 6.22 -12.26
N ASN A 275 -13.64 7.47 -12.16
CA ASN A 275 -15.05 7.90 -12.09
C ASN A 275 -15.40 8.82 -13.27
N GLY A 276 -14.80 8.62 -14.42
CA GLY A 276 -15.03 9.43 -15.62
C GLY A 276 -15.43 8.59 -16.83
#